data_828cfb0c6988cc06e272d1ac7acca32d
#
_entry.id   828cfb0c6988cc06e272d1ac7acca32d
#
_cell.length_a   1.000
_cell.length_b   1.000
_cell.length_c   1.000
_cell.angle_alpha   90.00
_cell.angle_beta   90.00
_cell.angle_gamma   90.00
#
_symmetry.space_group_name_H-M   'P 1'
#
loop_
_entity.id
_entity.type
_entity.pdbx_description
1 polymer ?
#
loop_
_entity_poly.entity_id
_entity_poly.type
_entity_poly.pdbx_seq_one_letter_code
_entity_poly.pdbx_strand_id
1 'polypeptide(L)'
;EAVEKLINAIGTVTLNSEDAIKAAREAYDKLTDEQKTLVGNLAVLEAAEEKLAALKTLVGIEDIYKATGDYLEKLGTPVPGTVGGEWMVIGLIRSGREVPDAYYDNAVKFVQENIDENGRLHSAKSTENARMILALTAIGKDVTNVDGHNLLSGLTDMTYVQKQGINGPIWALIAFDSGNYPIPEGGDVSREALIQVILDAQLPDGGWALSGSTSDPDMTGMALQALAPYYNTDADVKKAVDTALITLSDSQCDDGSFSSIDGKNIESIAQVVTALAALGINADTDPRFIKNGVSAFDALCTFYVEGGGFRHTPAGKLDGMATEQGYYALTAYFRMLDGKTALYNMT
;
A
#
# COMPACT_ATOMS: atom_id res chain seq x y z
N GLU A 1 38.42 27.43 -1.88
CA GLU A 1 38.50 27.49 -0.40
C GLU A 1 37.25 28.13 0.25
N ALA A 2 36.79 29.35 -0.17
CA ALA A 2 35.62 29.99 0.47
C ALA A 2 34.32 29.15 0.24
N VAL A 3 34.07 28.66 -0.96
CA VAL A 3 32.94 27.81 -1.28
C VAL A 3 32.99 26.48 -0.54
N GLU A 4 34.17 25.84 -0.47
CA GLU A 4 34.37 24.59 0.26
C GLU A 4 34.07 24.73 1.76
N LYS A 5 34.41 25.90 2.34
CA LYS A 5 34.05 26.17 3.74
C LYS A 5 32.54 26.30 3.93
N LEU A 6 31.82 26.95 3.01
CA LEU A 6 30.35 27.00 3.05
C LEU A 6 29.73 25.62 2.96
N ILE A 7 30.21 24.79 2.03
CA ILE A 7 29.73 23.40 1.86
C ILE A 7 29.98 22.59 3.15
N ASN A 8 31.17 22.67 3.73
CA ASN A 8 31.49 21.94 4.95
C ASN A 8 30.69 22.45 6.17
N ALA A 9 30.28 23.71 6.16
CA ALA A 9 29.46 24.31 7.24
C ALA A 9 27.99 23.84 7.23
N ILE A 10 27.49 23.21 6.15
CA ILE A 10 26.13 22.64 6.09
C ILE A 10 25.95 21.58 7.19
N GLY A 11 26.94 20.72 7.41
CA GLY A 11 26.88 19.69 8.44
C GLY A 11 25.78 18.66 8.18
N THR A 12 25.08 18.25 9.25
CA THR A 12 23.91 17.35 9.15
C THR A 12 22.75 18.09 8.53
N VAL A 13 22.23 17.59 7.41
CA VAL A 13 21.10 18.21 6.68
C VAL A 13 19.79 17.98 7.42
N THR A 14 19.10 19.09 7.72
CA THR A 14 17.74 19.16 8.28
C THR A 14 16.91 20.15 7.46
N LEU A 15 15.62 20.28 7.73
CA LEU A 15 14.76 21.31 7.09
C LEU A 15 15.29 22.73 7.30
N ASN A 16 16.00 22.99 8.40
CA ASN A 16 16.60 24.29 8.68
C ASN A 16 17.91 24.56 7.92
N SER A 17 18.41 23.58 7.14
CA SER A 17 19.66 23.73 6.38
C SER A 17 19.47 24.45 5.04
N GLU A 18 18.25 24.85 4.67
CA GLU A 18 17.92 25.44 3.37
C GLU A 18 18.77 26.66 3.04
N ASP A 19 18.85 27.63 3.97
CA ASP A 19 19.59 28.88 3.74
C ASP A 19 21.09 28.61 3.57
N ALA A 20 21.65 27.67 4.34
CA ALA A 20 23.07 27.32 4.24
C ALA A 20 23.39 26.61 2.91
N ILE A 21 22.54 25.67 2.48
CA ILE A 21 22.66 24.96 1.20
C ILE A 21 22.53 25.94 0.02
N LYS A 22 21.53 26.82 0.05
CA LYS A 22 21.32 27.85 -0.96
C LYS A 22 22.51 28.80 -1.05
N ALA A 23 23.03 29.26 0.08
CA ALA A 23 24.21 30.13 0.11
C ALA A 23 25.46 29.47 -0.48
N ALA A 24 25.68 28.17 -0.18
CA ALA A 24 26.76 27.38 -0.74
C ALA A 24 26.62 27.22 -2.27
N ARG A 25 25.40 26.94 -2.78
CA ARG A 25 25.10 26.79 -4.20
C ARG A 25 25.29 28.13 -4.92
N GLU A 26 24.76 29.22 -4.42
CA GLU A 26 24.93 30.55 -5.00
C GLU A 26 26.40 30.99 -5.08
N ALA A 27 27.21 30.62 -4.06
CA ALA A 27 28.62 30.90 -4.04
C ALA A 27 29.38 30.04 -5.10
N TYR A 28 28.99 28.78 -5.26
CA TYR A 28 29.55 27.88 -6.28
C TYR A 28 29.20 28.35 -7.71
N ASP A 29 27.96 28.76 -7.95
CA ASP A 29 27.50 29.17 -9.27
C ASP A 29 28.15 30.46 -9.77
N LYS A 30 28.61 31.33 -8.88
CA LYS A 30 29.38 32.54 -9.18
C LYS A 30 30.83 32.32 -9.57
N LEU A 31 31.35 31.07 -9.45
CA LEU A 31 32.70 30.72 -9.86
C LEU A 31 32.81 30.62 -11.37
N THR A 32 34.02 30.93 -11.91
CA THR A 32 34.33 30.61 -13.32
C THR A 32 34.45 29.09 -13.50
N ASP A 33 34.38 28.62 -14.77
CA ASP A 33 34.50 27.17 -15.06
C ASP A 33 35.83 26.59 -14.58
N GLU A 34 36.93 27.34 -14.71
CA GLU A 34 38.21 26.92 -14.16
C GLU A 34 38.18 26.82 -12.61
N GLN A 35 37.53 27.75 -11.94
CA GLN A 35 37.40 27.73 -10.47
C GLN A 35 36.51 26.59 -9.97
N LYS A 36 35.44 26.25 -10.72
CA LYS A 36 34.55 25.15 -10.40
C LYS A 36 35.29 23.81 -10.39
N THR A 37 36.26 23.60 -11.29
CA THR A 37 37.08 22.38 -11.31
C THR A 37 37.95 22.19 -10.07
N LEU A 38 38.18 23.24 -9.31
CA LEU A 38 39.02 23.23 -8.09
C LEU A 38 38.20 22.96 -6.81
N VAL A 39 36.86 22.88 -6.89
CA VAL A 39 36.01 22.61 -5.72
C VAL A 39 35.96 21.11 -5.50
N GLY A 40 36.69 20.62 -4.50
CA GLY A 40 36.84 19.18 -4.23
C GLY A 40 35.68 18.52 -3.51
N ASN A 41 34.75 19.31 -2.93
CA ASN A 41 33.63 18.80 -2.14
C ASN A 41 32.25 19.11 -2.76
N LEU A 42 32.16 19.33 -4.07
CA LEU A 42 30.90 19.57 -4.76
C LEU A 42 29.87 18.46 -4.52
N ALA A 43 30.29 17.20 -4.53
CA ALA A 43 29.40 16.07 -4.29
C ALA A 43 28.71 16.11 -2.91
N VAL A 44 29.34 16.77 -1.91
CA VAL A 44 28.71 16.98 -0.58
C VAL A 44 27.57 17.98 -0.67
N LEU A 45 27.71 19.03 -1.49
CA LEU A 45 26.64 20.01 -1.74
C LEU A 45 25.46 19.38 -2.46
N GLU A 46 25.75 18.61 -3.53
CA GLU A 46 24.73 17.91 -4.32
C GLU A 46 23.96 16.91 -3.45
N ALA A 47 24.64 16.11 -2.65
CA ALA A 47 24.00 15.21 -1.69
C ALA A 47 23.19 15.96 -0.60
N ALA A 48 23.60 17.15 -0.20
CA ALA A 48 22.87 17.96 0.76
C ALA A 48 21.58 18.55 0.14
N GLU A 49 21.62 18.96 -1.12
CA GLU A 49 20.46 19.44 -1.88
C GLU A 49 19.43 18.34 -2.07
N GLU A 50 19.89 17.16 -2.50
CA GLU A 50 19.04 15.97 -2.67
C GLU A 50 18.36 15.57 -1.35
N LYS A 51 19.14 15.53 -0.26
CA LYS A 51 18.60 15.20 1.05
C LYS A 51 17.59 16.23 1.56
N LEU A 52 17.84 17.53 1.33
CA LEU A 52 16.89 18.59 1.71
C LEU A 52 15.59 18.47 0.89
N ALA A 53 15.67 18.21 -0.40
CA ALA A 53 14.51 17.99 -1.26
C ALA A 53 13.68 16.79 -0.76
N ALA A 54 14.33 15.66 -0.43
CA ALA A 54 13.68 14.49 0.14
C ALA A 54 12.98 14.81 1.49
N LEU A 55 13.64 15.58 2.38
CA LEU A 55 13.03 15.98 3.66
C LEU A 55 11.81 16.90 3.46
N LYS A 56 11.85 17.82 2.49
CA LYS A 56 10.71 18.69 2.16
C LYS A 56 9.55 17.89 1.57
N THR A 57 9.84 16.94 0.71
CA THR A 57 8.84 16.02 0.15
C THR A 57 8.19 15.22 1.27
N LEU A 58 8.97 14.63 2.17
CA LEU A 58 8.47 13.85 3.30
C LEU A 58 7.52 14.67 4.20
N VAL A 59 7.85 15.92 4.51
CA VAL A 59 6.96 16.80 5.30
C VAL A 59 5.64 17.04 4.58
N GLY A 60 5.68 17.35 3.28
CA GLY A 60 4.46 17.54 2.49
C GLY A 60 3.60 16.27 2.43
N ILE A 61 4.23 15.10 2.42
CA ILE A 61 3.55 13.79 2.43
C ILE A 61 2.93 13.50 3.80
N GLU A 62 3.60 13.82 4.89
CA GLU A 62 3.04 13.72 6.24
C GLU A 62 1.79 14.61 6.40
N ASP A 63 1.80 15.80 5.81
CA ASP A 63 0.64 16.69 5.79
C ASP A 63 -0.53 16.07 4.98
N ILE A 64 -0.27 15.47 3.81
CA ILE A 64 -1.26 14.73 3.02
C ILE A 64 -1.83 13.58 3.83
N TYR A 65 -0.98 12.78 4.47
CA TYR A 65 -1.38 11.64 5.29
C TYR A 65 -2.25 12.07 6.45
N LYS A 66 -1.82 13.10 7.19
CA LYS A 66 -2.57 13.65 8.32
C LYS A 66 -3.93 14.22 7.86
N ALA A 67 -3.93 15.05 6.81
CA ALA A 67 -5.15 15.69 6.30
C ALA A 67 -6.17 14.66 5.80
N THR A 68 -5.70 13.59 5.14
CA THR A 68 -6.59 12.51 4.67
C THR A 68 -7.18 11.73 5.84
N GLY A 69 -6.38 11.41 6.87
CA GLY A 69 -6.91 10.77 8.08
C GLY A 69 -7.93 11.65 8.79
N ASP A 70 -7.64 12.96 8.95
CA ASP A 70 -8.57 13.93 9.54
C ASP A 70 -9.88 14.05 8.73
N TYR A 71 -9.80 13.92 7.41
CA TYR A 71 -10.97 13.89 6.53
C TYR A 71 -11.82 12.62 6.75
N LEU A 72 -11.19 11.44 6.76
CA LEU A 72 -11.89 10.17 6.96
C LEU A 72 -12.58 10.09 8.32
N GLU A 73 -11.93 10.54 9.41
CA GLU A 73 -12.56 10.59 10.74
C GLU A 73 -13.82 11.46 10.76
N LYS A 74 -13.85 12.57 9.99
CA LYS A 74 -15.01 13.46 9.89
C LYS A 74 -16.18 12.86 9.12
N LEU A 75 -15.99 11.80 8.36
CA LEU A 75 -17.08 11.08 7.69
C LEU A 75 -17.98 10.35 8.69
N GLY A 76 -17.53 10.17 9.93
CA GLY A 76 -18.28 9.51 11.00
C GLY A 76 -18.09 8.00 11.02
N THR A 77 -19.12 7.26 11.49
CA THR A 77 -19.04 5.82 11.66
C THR A 77 -18.99 5.10 10.31
N PRO A 78 -17.96 4.27 10.05
CA PRO A 78 -17.89 3.45 8.84
C PRO A 78 -19.10 2.52 8.69
N VAL A 79 -19.51 2.26 7.44
CA VAL A 79 -20.65 1.40 7.16
C VAL A 79 -20.20 0.11 6.49
N PRO A 80 -20.35 -1.06 7.15
CA PRO A 80 -19.94 -2.35 6.59
C PRO A 80 -20.54 -2.62 5.21
N GLY A 81 -19.74 -3.24 4.34
CA GLY A 81 -20.18 -3.60 3.00
C GLY A 81 -20.20 -2.45 1.96
N THR A 82 -19.74 -1.26 2.34
CA THR A 82 -19.78 -0.07 1.45
C THR A 82 -18.40 0.56 1.26
N VAL A 83 -18.29 1.50 0.34
CA VAL A 83 -17.18 2.47 0.30
C VAL A 83 -17.23 3.32 1.57
N GLY A 84 -16.08 3.51 2.23
CA GLY A 84 -16.03 4.08 3.57
C GLY A 84 -16.36 3.07 4.68
N GLY A 85 -16.32 1.78 4.37
CA GLY A 85 -16.49 0.67 5.31
C GLY A 85 -15.15 0.07 5.78
N GLU A 86 -14.94 -1.22 5.49
CA GLU A 86 -13.85 -2.00 6.05
C GLU A 86 -12.46 -1.44 5.71
N TRP A 87 -12.24 -0.96 4.47
CA TRP A 87 -10.96 -0.41 4.06
C TRP A 87 -10.61 0.89 4.80
N MET A 88 -11.61 1.75 5.03
CA MET A 88 -11.46 2.94 5.87
C MET A 88 -11.09 2.56 7.31
N VAL A 89 -11.76 1.56 7.90
CA VAL A 89 -11.46 1.04 9.24
C VAL A 89 -10.01 0.57 9.33
N ILE A 90 -9.57 -0.27 8.37
CA ILE A 90 -8.20 -0.79 8.34
C ILE A 90 -7.20 0.38 8.25
N GLY A 91 -7.41 1.33 7.34
CA GLY A 91 -6.55 2.50 7.18
C GLY A 91 -6.43 3.33 8.46
N LEU A 92 -7.56 3.66 9.10
CA LEU A 92 -7.60 4.45 10.33
C LEU A 92 -6.91 3.74 11.50
N ILE A 93 -7.31 2.51 11.79
CA ILE A 93 -6.75 1.75 12.93
C ILE A 93 -5.24 1.50 12.74
N ARG A 94 -4.84 1.10 11.53
CA ARG A 94 -3.42 0.80 11.28
C ARG A 94 -2.54 2.06 11.24
N SER A 95 -3.12 3.24 11.06
CA SER A 95 -2.43 4.53 11.21
C SER A 95 -2.33 5.00 12.66
N GLY A 96 -2.99 4.32 13.60
CA GLY A 96 -3.05 4.69 15.01
C GLY A 96 -4.19 5.65 15.36
N ARG A 97 -5.18 5.80 14.47
CA ARG A 97 -6.40 6.56 14.70
C ARG A 97 -7.51 5.68 15.26
N GLU A 98 -8.56 6.29 15.74
CA GLU A 98 -9.70 5.60 16.33
C GLU A 98 -10.84 5.45 15.31
N VAL A 99 -11.65 4.42 15.51
CA VAL A 99 -12.91 4.19 14.81
C VAL A 99 -14.01 4.13 15.87
N PRO A 100 -15.18 4.78 15.65
CA PRO A 100 -16.29 4.75 16.62
C PRO A 100 -16.70 3.32 16.98
N ASP A 101 -16.97 3.05 18.26
CA ASP A 101 -17.40 1.74 18.75
C ASP A 101 -18.65 1.22 18.03
N ALA A 102 -19.52 2.12 17.60
CA ALA A 102 -20.72 1.82 16.80
C ALA A 102 -20.41 1.06 15.49
N TYR A 103 -19.16 1.11 14.98
CA TYR A 103 -18.78 0.30 13.83
C TYR A 103 -18.91 -1.21 14.13
N TYR A 104 -18.51 -1.66 15.31
CA TYR A 104 -18.64 -3.08 15.65
C TYR A 104 -20.10 -3.52 15.73
N ASP A 105 -20.98 -2.71 16.31
CA ASP A 105 -22.42 -3.01 16.36
C ASP A 105 -23.02 -3.10 14.95
N ASN A 106 -22.60 -2.18 14.04
CA ASN A 106 -22.99 -2.21 12.62
C ASN A 106 -22.44 -3.47 11.92
N ALA A 107 -21.20 -3.88 12.21
CA ALA A 107 -20.60 -5.09 11.63
C ALA A 107 -21.34 -6.37 12.12
N VAL A 108 -21.67 -6.46 13.40
CA VAL A 108 -22.50 -7.56 13.94
C VAL A 108 -23.85 -7.64 13.22
N LYS A 109 -24.53 -6.50 13.08
CA LYS A 109 -25.81 -6.46 12.37
C LYS A 109 -25.65 -6.87 10.90
N PHE A 110 -24.61 -6.39 10.21
CA PHE A 110 -24.33 -6.77 8.82
C PHE A 110 -24.08 -8.28 8.71
N VAL A 111 -23.33 -8.87 9.63
CA VAL A 111 -23.11 -10.33 9.69
C VAL A 111 -24.44 -11.07 9.87
N GLN A 112 -25.24 -10.71 10.86
CA GLN A 112 -26.56 -11.33 11.12
C GLN A 112 -27.49 -11.30 9.90
N GLU A 113 -27.49 -10.22 9.14
CA GLU A 113 -28.35 -10.01 7.97
C GLU A 113 -27.88 -10.76 6.71
N ASN A 114 -26.60 -11.10 6.61
CA ASN A 114 -26.01 -11.60 5.36
C ASN A 114 -25.40 -13.00 5.45
N ILE A 115 -25.08 -13.50 6.66
CA ILE A 115 -24.36 -14.76 6.82
C ILE A 115 -25.26 -15.97 6.50
N ASP A 116 -24.73 -16.89 5.69
CA ASP A 116 -25.41 -18.16 5.36
C ASP A 116 -24.98 -19.28 6.33
N GLU A 117 -25.57 -20.46 6.17
CA GLU A 117 -25.28 -21.67 6.95
C GLU A 117 -23.83 -22.18 6.84
N ASN A 118 -23.10 -21.75 5.80
CA ASN A 118 -21.69 -22.07 5.56
C ASN A 118 -20.73 -20.98 6.08
N GLY A 119 -21.24 -19.96 6.77
CA GLY A 119 -20.45 -18.84 7.26
C GLY A 119 -20.08 -17.79 6.22
N ARG A 120 -20.78 -17.74 5.07
CA ARG A 120 -20.49 -16.86 3.95
C ARG A 120 -21.35 -15.60 4.01
N LEU A 121 -20.73 -14.44 3.89
CA LEU A 121 -21.42 -13.14 3.84
C LEU A 121 -21.99 -12.82 2.45
N HIS A 122 -21.61 -13.56 1.43
CA HIS A 122 -22.12 -13.40 0.08
C HIS A 122 -22.04 -14.73 -0.69
N SER A 123 -23.04 -15.02 -1.51
CA SER A 123 -23.16 -16.32 -2.23
C SER A 123 -22.04 -16.58 -3.28
N ALA A 124 -21.34 -15.55 -3.74
CA ALA A 124 -20.32 -15.65 -4.78
C ALA A 124 -19.03 -14.86 -4.51
N LYS A 125 -18.98 -14.05 -3.46
CA LYS A 125 -17.85 -13.14 -3.16
C LYS A 125 -17.22 -13.50 -1.82
N SER A 126 -16.21 -14.35 -1.84
CA SER A 126 -15.42 -14.70 -0.66
C SER A 126 -14.66 -13.50 -0.06
N THR A 127 -14.37 -12.49 -0.88
CA THR A 127 -13.75 -11.24 -0.45
C THR A 127 -14.60 -10.44 0.54
N GLU A 128 -15.92 -10.66 0.61
CA GLU A 128 -16.77 -10.05 1.65
C GLU A 128 -16.40 -10.57 3.06
N ASN A 129 -16.21 -11.89 3.20
CA ASN A 129 -15.68 -12.46 4.44
C ASN A 129 -14.27 -11.95 4.74
N ALA A 130 -13.39 -11.98 3.74
CA ALA A 130 -11.99 -11.60 3.94
C ALA A 130 -11.85 -10.16 4.45
N ARG A 131 -12.52 -9.18 3.81
CA ARG A 131 -12.42 -7.79 4.25
C ARG A 131 -13.08 -7.54 5.61
N MET A 132 -14.20 -8.23 5.94
CA MET A 132 -14.81 -8.16 7.27
C MET A 132 -13.86 -8.73 8.34
N ILE A 133 -13.22 -9.87 8.07
CA ILE A 133 -12.20 -10.45 8.96
C ILE A 133 -11.07 -9.43 9.19
N LEU A 134 -10.55 -8.81 8.15
CA LEU A 134 -9.47 -7.83 8.25
C LEU A 134 -9.86 -6.62 9.11
N ALA A 135 -11.04 -6.05 8.88
CA ALA A 135 -11.51 -4.90 9.64
C ALA A 135 -11.76 -5.23 11.11
N LEU A 136 -12.39 -6.37 11.40
CA LEU A 136 -12.63 -6.81 12.78
C LEU A 136 -11.33 -7.16 13.49
N THR A 137 -10.37 -7.80 12.81
CA THR A 137 -9.03 -8.03 13.34
C THR A 137 -8.34 -6.70 13.67
N ALA A 138 -8.44 -5.71 12.81
CA ALA A 138 -7.83 -4.40 13.02
C ALA A 138 -8.36 -3.72 14.30
N ILE A 139 -9.65 -3.81 14.59
CA ILE A 139 -10.26 -3.27 15.82
C ILE A 139 -10.18 -4.22 17.01
N GLY A 140 -9.42 -5.33 16.91
CA GLY A 140 -9.20 -6.27 18.01
C GLY A 140 -10.41 -7.12 18.40
N LYS A 141 -11.34 -7.38 17.46
CA LYS A 141 -12.52 -8.22 17.71
C LYS A 141 -12.28 -9.67 17.27
N ASP A 142 -12.94 -10.59 17.98
CA ASP A 142 -12.85 -12.02 17.69
C ASP A 142 -13.67 -12.39 16.45
N VAL A 143 -12.99 -12.67 15.34
CA VAL A 143 -13.61 -13.07 14.06
C VAL A 143 -14.14 -14.51 14.06
N THR A 144 -13.75 -15.31 15.06
CA THR A 144 -14.24 -16.69 15.23
C THR A 144 -15.57 -16.77 15.95
N ASN A 145 -16.03 -15.65 16.54
CA ASN A 145 -17.28 -15.56 17.26
C ASN A 145 -17.92 -14.18 17.14
N VAL A 146 -18.40 -13.83 15.97
CA VAL A 146 -19.17 -12.61 15.73
C VAL A 146 -20.66 -12.96 15.89
N ASP A 147 -21.21 -12.68 17.06
CA ASP A 147 -22.58 -13.07 17.44
C ASP A 147 -22.91 -14.56 17.19
N GLY A 148 -21.99 -15.45 17.58
CA GLY A 148 -22.11 -16.90 17.40
C GLY A 148 -21.64 -17.43 16.06
N HIS A 149 -21.18 -16.57 15.14
CA HIS A 149 -20.72 -16.96 13.81
C HIS A 149 -19.19 -16.87 13.69
N ASN A 150 -18.58 -17.93 13.13
CA ASN A 150 -17.16 -17.95 12.76
C ASN A 150 -16.99 -17.53 11.30
N LEU A 151 -16.49 -16.33 11.07
CA LEU A 151 -16.33 -15.78 9.72
C LEU A 151 -15.26 -16.51 8.89
N LEU A 152 -14.29 -17.18 9.56
CA LEU A 152 -13.26 -17.97 8.88
C LEU A 152 -13.86 -19.20 8.18
N SER A 153 -14.98 -19.73 8.69
CA SER A 153 -15.66 -20.90 8.09
C SER A 153 -16.14 -20.63 6.67
N GLY A 154 -16.49 -19.38 6.36
CA GLY A 154 -16.88 -18.98 5.00
C GLY A 154 -15.77 -19.06 3.95
N LEU A 155 -14.50 -19.27 4.37
CA LEU A 155 -13.33 -19.31 3.49
C LEU A 155 -12.69 -20.68 3.39
N THR A 156 -13.39 -21.77 3.78
CA THR A 156 -12.83 -23.14 3.83
C THR A 156 -13.10 -23.99 2.60
N ASP A 157 -13.93 -23.51 1.68
CA ASP A 157 -14.27 -24.18 0.40
C ASP A 157 -13.54 -23.50 -0.77
N MET A 158 -12.55 -24.19 -1.35
CA MET A 158 -11.73 -23.66 -2.45
C MET A 158 -12.56 -23.32 -3.69
N THR A 159 -13.57 -24.13 -4.00
CA THR A 159 -14.48 -23.86 -5.13
C THR A 159 -15.23 -22.54 -4.93
N TYR A 160 -15.67 -22.26 -3.73
CA TYR A 160 -16.30 -20.98 -3.40
C TYR A 160 -15.29 -19.83 -3.43
N VAL A 161 -14.12 -20.00 -2.82
CA VAL A 161 -13.07 -18.97 -2.77
C VAL A 161 -12.64 -18.56 -4.18
N GLN A 162 -12.55 -19.50 -5.12
CA GLN A 162 -12.16 -19.23 -6.51
C GLN A 162 -13.27 -18.66 -7.40
N LYS A 163 -14.52 -18.50 -6.94
CA LYS A 163 -15.60 -17.91 -7.75
C LYS A 163 -15.31 -16.51 -8.29
N GLN A 164 -14.44 -15.75 -7.60
CA GLN A 164 -13.97 -14.43 -8.03
C GLN A 164 -12.58 -14.49 -8.73
N GLY A 165 -12.24 -15.62 -9.36
CA GLY A 165 -10.92 -15.84 -9.92
C GLY A 165 -9.85 -15.78 -8.84
N ILE A 166 -8.69 -15.26 -9.20
CA ILE A 166 -7.53 -15.18 -8.30
C ILE A 166 -7.75 -14.20 -7.11
N ASN A 167 -8.69 -13.27 -7.22
CA ASN A 167 -8.97 -12.29 -6.17
C ASN A 167 -9.40 -12.96 -4.86
N GLY A 168 -10.20 -14.04 -4.94
CA GLY A 168 -10.63 -14.80 -3.76
C GLY A 168 -9.49 -15.44 -2.99
N PRO A 169 -8.64 -16.29 -3.61
CA PRO A 169 -7.47 -16.88 -2.95
C PRO A 169 -6.51 -15.87 -2.34
N ILE A 170 -6.23 -14.76 -3.02
CA ILE A 170 -5.39 -13.67 -2.52
C ILE A 170 -5.94 -13.13 -1.18
N TRP A 171 -7.19 -12.70 -1.17
CA TRP A 171 -7.77 -12.10 0.03
C TRP A 171 -8.08 -13.11 1.14
N ALA A 172 -8.34 -14.37 0.80
CA ALA A 172 -8.48 -15.44 1.80
C ALA A 172 -7.15 -15.67 2.53
N LEU A 173 -6.02 -15.74 1.80
CA LEU A 173 -4.70 -15.90 2.40
C LEU A 173 -4.36 -14.72 3.31
N ILE A 174 -4.55 -13.48 2.84
CA ILE A 174 -4.32 -12.26 3.64
C ILE A 174 -5.20 -12.28 4.90
N ALA A 175 -6.47 -12.69 4.80
CA ALA A 175 -7.37 -12.74 5.95
C ALA A 175 -6.91 -13.77 7.00
N PHE A 176 -6.53 -14.98 6.60
CA PHE A 176 -6.01 -15.97 7.55
C PHE A 176 -4.70 -15.54 8.20
N ASP A 177 -3.82 -14.86 7.46
CA ASP A 177 -2.53 -14.41 7.96
C ASP A 177 -2.61 -13.18 8.85
N SER A 178 -3.66 -12.38 8.71
CA SER A 178 -3.81 -11.10 9.41
C SER A 178 -3.73 -11.20 10.92
N GLY A 179 -4.31 -12.23 11.50
CA GLY A 179 -4.26 -12.57 12.92
C GLY A 179 -3.62 -13.93 13.18
N ASN A 180 -2.89 -14.50 12.21
CA ASN A 180 -2.36 -15.86 12.26
C ASN A 180 -3.43 -16.90 12.62
N TYR A 181 -4.62 -16.77 12.03
CA TYR A 181 -5.77 -17.62 12.35
C TYR A 181 -5.57 -19.06 11.89
N PRO A 182 -5.95 -20.06 12.71
CA PRO A 182 -6.05 -21.43 12.24
C PRO A 182 -7.18 -21.53 11.19
N ILE A 183 -6.94 -22.28 10.12
CA ILE A 183 -7.98 -22.56 9.14
C ILE A 183 -8.91 -23.60 9.73
N PRO A 184 -10.24 -23.37 9.78
CA PRO A 184 -11.20 -24.33 10.32
C PRO A 184 -11.15 -25.67 9.54
N GLU A 185 -11.29 -26.77 10.28
CA GLU A 185 -11.31 -28.13 9.72
C GLU A 185 -12.58 -28.38 8.88
N GLY A 186 -12.50 -29.36 7.98
CA GLY A 186 -13.65 -29.85 7.20
C GLY A 186 -13.77 -29.28 5.78
N GLY A 187 -12.87 -28.38 5.39
CA GLY A 187 -12.75 -27.86 4.02
C GLY A 187 -11.49 -28.37 3.32
N ASP A 188 -11.27 -27.87 2.11
CA ASP A 188 -10.11 -28.18 1.25
C ASP A 188 -9.13 -27.01 1.11
N VAL A 189 -9.34 -25.91 1.86
CA VAL A 189 -8.45 -24.75 1.90
C VAL A 189 -7.35 -24.96 2.91
N SER A 190 -6.11 -24.69 2.52
CA SER A 190 -4.96 -24.52 3.39
C SER A 190 -4.12 -23.35 2.88
N ARG A 191 -3.17 -22.84 3.70
CA ARG A 191 -2.25 -21.78 3.25
C ARG A 191 -1.45 -22.20 2.04
N GLU A 192 -0.92 -23.43 2.06
CA GLU A 192 -0.16 -24.01 0.96
C GLU A 192 -1.02 -24.12 -0.31
N ALA A 193 -2.28 -24.54 -0.19
CA ALA A 193 -3.20 -24.62 -1.33
C ALA A 193 -3.52 -23.24 -1.91
N LEU A 194 -3.73 -22.21 -1.05
CA LEU A 194 -3.95 -20.83 -1.50
C LEU A 194 -2.71 -20.26 -2.19
N ILE A 195 -1.52 -20.46 -1.62
CA ILE A 195 -0.25 -20.06 -2.24
C ILE A 195 -0.09 -20.73 -3.60
N GLN A 196 -0.31 -22.03 -3.69
CA GLN A 196 -0.18 -22.76 -4.94
C GLN A 196 -1.13 -22.23 -6.02
N VAL A 197 -2.39 -21.96 -5.68
CA VAL A 197 -3.36 -21.36 -6.62
C VAL A 197 -2.88 -19.98 -7.10
N ILE A 198 -2.29 -19.16 -6.22
CA ILE A 198 -1.75 -17.86 -6.60
C ILE A 198 -0.54 -18.05 -7.53
N LEU A 199 0.38 -18.95 -7.22
CA LEU A 199 1.55 -19.23 -8.06
C LEU A 199 1.17 -19.77 -9.43
N ASP A 200 0.23 -20.73 -9.49
CA ASP A 200 -0.24 -21.34 -10.75
C ASP A 200 -0.95 -20.32 -11.67
N ALA A 201 -1.49 -19.25 -11.11
CA ALA A 201 -2.16 -18.19 -11.85
C ALA A 201 -1.22 -17.09 -12.35
N GLN A 202 0.09 -17.16 -12.04
CA GLN A 202 1.06 -16.20 -12.55
C GLN A 202 1.13 -16.27 -14.08
N LEU A 203 0.99 -15.14 -14.73
CA LEU A 203 1.01 -15.02 -16.18
C LEU A 203 2.43 -15.13 -16.75
N PRO A 204 2.58 -15.45 -18.06
CA PRO A 204 3.89 -15.56 -18.70
C PRO A 204 4.72 -14.29 -18.66
N ASP A 205 4.09 -13.11 -18.52
CA ASP A 205 4.77 -11.82 -18.34
C ASP A 205 5.25 -11.58 -16.90
N GLY A 206 4.94 -12.48 -15.97
CA GLY A 206 5.41 -12.49 -14.60
C GLY A 206 4.51 -11.82 -13.57
N GLY A 207 3.38 -11.23 -13.97
CA GLY A 207 2.40 -10.65 -13.05
C GLY A 207 1.11 -11.46 -12.96
N TRP A 208 0.05 -10.85 -12.45
CA TRP A 208 -1.29 -11.44 -12.33
C TRP A 208 -2.35 -10.52 -12.92
N ALA A 209 -3.45 -11.11 -13.35
CA ALA A 209 -4.65 -10.38 -13.78
C ALA A 209 -5.91 -11.15 -13.35
N LEU A 210 -7.02 -10.45 -13.23
CA LEU A 210 -8.33 -11.08 -12.95
C LEU A 210 -8.81 -11.90 -14.16
N SER A 211 -8.47 -11.45 -15.37
CA SER A 211 -8.80 -12.12 -16.63
C SER A 211 -7.83 -11.71 -17.73
N GLY A 212 -7.76 -12.49 -18.80
CA GLY A 212 -6.87 -12.22 -19.93
C GLY A 212 -5.49 -12.83 -19.77
N SER A 213 -4.53 -12.37 -20.57
CA SER A 213 -3.18 -12.93 -20.68
C SER A 213 -2.07 -11.90 -20.43
N THR A 214 -2.43 -10.68 -20.06
CA THR A 214 -1.52 -9.59 -19.71
C THR A 214 -1.76 -9.21 -18.27
N SER A 215 -0.70 -9.05 -17.50
CA SER A 215 -0.77 -8.68 -16.09
C SER A 215 -1.37 -7.28 -15.89
N ASP A 216 -1.96 -7.11 -14.75
CA ASP A 216 -2.58 -5.89 -14.28
C ASP A 216 -1.89 -5.44 -12.99
N PRO A 217 -1.54 -4.16 -12.81
CA PRO A 217 -0.83 -3.70 -11.62
C PRO A 217 -1.63 -3.90 -10.33
N ASP A 218 -2.97 -3.81 -10.37
CA ASP A 218 -3.82 -4.01 -9.19
C ASP A 218 -3.71 -5.44 -8.71
N MET A 219 -3.98 -6.41 -9.60
CA MET A 219 -3.94 -7.83 -9.26
C MET A 219 -2.53 -8.28 -8.90
N THR A 220 -1.51 -7.78 -9.62
CA THR A 220 -0.12 -8.07 -9.31
C THR A 220 0.26 -7.52 -7.93
N GLY A 221 -0.12 -6.29 -7.60
CA GLY A 221 0.08 -5.71 -6.29
C GLY A 221 -0.62 -6.50 -5.18
N MET A 222 -1.89 -6.90 -5.38
CA MET A 222 -2.62 -7.72 -4.41
C MET A 222 -1.98 -9.10 -4.20
N ALA A 223 -1.54 -9.77 -5.27
CA ALA A 223 -0.85 -11.06 -5.17
C ALA A 223 0.47 -10.93 -4.40
N LEU A 224 1.25 -9.88 -4.66
CA LEU A 224 2.48 -9.60 -3.92
C LEU A 224 2.22 -9.35 -2.42
N GLN A 225 1.13 -8.68 -2.07
CA GLN A 225 0.75 -8.47 -0.65
C GLN A 225 0.45 -9.80 0.05
N ALA A 226 -0.24 -10.72 -0.62
CA ALA A 226 -0.54 -12.05 -0.08
C ALA A 226 0.72 -12.93 0.06
N LEU A 227 1.66 -12.82 -0.88
CA LEU A 227 2.87 -13.62 -0.92
C LEU A 227 4.03 -13.05 -0.09
N ALA A 228 3.98 -11.77 0.29
CA ALA A 228 5.05 -11.10 1.03
C ALA A 228 5.50 -11.83 2.31
N PRO A 229 4.60 -12.39 3.16
CA PRO A 229 5.03 -13.14 4.37
C PRO A 229 5.90 -14.37 4.06
N TYR A 230 5.78 -14.93 2.86
CA TYR A 230 6.45 -16.17 2.43
C TYR A 230 7.71 -15.92 1.61
N TYR A 231 7.99 -14.68 1.22
CA TYR A 231 9.08 -14.29 0.32
C TYR A 231 10.45 -14.83 0.72
N ASN A 232 10.76 -14.84 2.03
CA ASN A 232 12.06 -15.29 2.54
C ASN A 232 12.09 -16.76 2.94
N THR A 233 10.98 -17.47 2.94
CA THR A 233 10.87 -18.84 3.46
C THR A 233 10.50 -19.87 2.40
N ASP A 234 9.94 -19.42 1.25
CA ASP A 234 9.52 -20.28 0.14
C ASP A 234 10.25 -19.86 -1.15
N ALA A 235 10.96 -20.79 -1.78
CA ALA A 235 11.77 -20.51 -2.97
C ALA A 235 10.92 -20.23 -4.24
N ASP A 236 9.77 -20.88 -4.37
CA ASP A 236 8.86 -20.68 -5.51
C ASP A 236 8.14 -19.35 -5.38
N VAL A 237 7.69 -18.99 -4.17
CA VAL A 237 7.17 -17.66 -3.87
C VAL A 237 8.21 -16.58 -4.15
N LYS A 238 9.45 -16.78 -3.68
CA LYS A 238 10.53 -15.81 -3.93
C LYS A 238 10.73 -15.58 -5.42
N LYS A 239 10.81 -16.64 -6.22
CA LYS A 239 10.98 -16.55 -7.66
C LYS A 239 9.81 -15.81 -8.32
N ALA A 240 8.57 -16.14 -7.95
CA ALA A 240 7.38 -15.49 -8.49
C ALA A 240 7.33 -13.99 -8.16
N VAL A 241 7.63 -13.63 -6.90
CA VAL A 241 7.70 -12.23 -6.43
C VAL A 241 8.81 -11.46 -7.15
N ASP A 242 10.02 -12.01 -7.25
CA ASP A 242 11.14 -11.37 -7.95
C ASP A 242 10.80 -11.07 -9.42
N THR A 243 10.12 -12.01 -10.10
CA THR A 243 9.66 -11.81 -11.49
C THR A 243 8.60 -10.73 -11.58
N ALA A 244 7.62 -10.73 -10.68
CA ALA A 244 6.54 -9.74 -10.66
C ALA A 244 7.03 -8.32 -10.36
N LEU A 245 8.06 -8.17 -9.52
CA LEU A 245 8.68 -6.86 -9.26
C LEU A 245 9.33 -6.28 -10.52
N ILE A 246 9.92 -7.13 -11.39
CA ILE A 246 10.44 -6.70 -12.69
C ILE A 246 9.29 -6.25 -13.59
N THR A 247 8.24 -7.06 -13.69
CA THR A 247 7.05 -6.75 -14.50
C THR A 247 6.39 -5.43 -14.08
N LEU A 248 6.22 -5.20 -12.77
CA LEU A 248 5.70 -3.92 -12.26
C LEU A 248 6.63 -2.76 -12.59
N SER A 249 7.95 -2.92 -12.40
CA SER A 249 8.91 -1.88 -12.77
C SER A 249 8.83 -1.54 -14.25
N ASP A 250 8.72 -2.53 -15.14
CA ASP A 250 8.66 -2.33 -16.59
C ASP A 250 7.33 -1.72 -17.03
N SER A 251 6.23 -1.99 -16.32
CA SER A 251 4.89 -1.45 -16.61
C SER A 251 4.65 -0.05 -16.04
N GLN A 252 5.54 0.45 -15.17
CA GLN A 252 5.42 1.78 -14.60
C GLN A 252 5.52 2.87 -15.66
N CYS A 253 4.57 3.81 -15.68
CA CYS A 253 4.52 4.92 -16.60
C CYS A 253 5.65 5.95 -16.36
N ASP A 254 5.95 6.78 -17.37
CA ASP A 254 6.99 7.81 -17.33
C ASP A 254 6.80 8.85 -16.21
N ASP A 255 5.58 9.04 -15.73
CA ASP A 255 5.23 9.92 -14.61
C ASP A 255 5.14 9.21 -13.25
N GLY A 256 5.72 8.02 -13.15
CA GLY A 256 5.74 7.22 -11.92
C GLY A 256 4.45 6.46 -11.62
N SER A 257 3.34 6.74 -12.33
CA SER A 257 2.04 6.12 -12.11
C SER A 257 1.95 4.70 -12.70
N PHE A 258 0.83 4.03 -12.41
CA PHE A 258 0.45 2.76 -13.05
C PHE A 258 -0.87 2.92 -13.79
N SER A 259 -1.09 2.07 -14.80
CA SER A 259 -2.28 2.11 -15.64
C SER A 259 -2.90 0.72 -15.71
N SER A 260 -4.18 0.63 -15.34
CA SER A 260 -5.00 -0.54 -15.60
C SER A 260 -5.67 -0.44 -16.99
N ILE A 261 -6.59 -1.36 -17.29
CA ILE A 261 -7.34 -1.35 -18.55
C ILE A 261 -8.13 -0.05 -18.79
N ASP A 262 -8.55 0.60 -17.71
CA ASP A 262 -9.33 1.85 -17.73
C ASP A 262 -8.44 3.11 -17.71
N GLY A 263 -7.13 2.95 -17.78
CA GLY A 263 -6.16 4.03 -17.75
C GLY A 263 -5.51 4.25 -16.38
N LYS A 264 -4.84 5.40 -16.24
CA LYS A 264 -4.16 5.76 -15.00
C LYS A 264 -5.16 6.05 -13.89
N ASN A 265 -4.98 5.37 -12.77
CA ASN A 265 -5.82 5.53 -11.59
C ASN A 265 -4.99 5.37 -10.31
N ILE A 266 -5.49 5.89 -9.21
CA ILE A 266 -4.80 5.84 -7.92
C ILE A 266 -4.82 4.43 -7.33
N GLU A 267 -5.86 3.65 -7.57
CA GLU A 267 -6.03 2.33 -6.99
C GLU A 267 -4.89 1.40 -7.44
N SER A 268 -4.53 1.43 -8.72
CA SER A 268 -3.37 0.70 -9.24
C SER A 268 -2.08 1.09 -8.52
N ILE A 269 -1.85 2.40 -8.31
CA ILE A 269 -0.67 2.87 -7.60
C ILE A 269 -0.72 2.45 -6.13
N ALA A 270 -1.89 2.55 -5.48
CA ALA A 270 -2.09 2.20 -4.08
C ALA A 270 -1.80 0.70 -3.83
N GLN A 271 -2.24 -0.19 -4.72
CA GLN A 271 -1.96 -1.62 -4.61
C GLN A 271 -0.46 -1.90 -4.74
N VAL A 272 0.23 -1.25 -5.68
CA VAL A 272 1.68 -1.40 -5.85
C VAL A 272 2.44 -0.85 -4.64
N VAL A 273 2.14 0.37 -4.18
CA VAL A 273 2.80 0.97 -2.99
C VAL A 273 2.59 0.10 -1.75
N THR A 274 1.39 -0.43 -1.54
CA THR A 274 1.09 -1.33 -0.42
C THR A 274 1.88 -2.64 -0.52
N ALA A 275 2.02 -3.21 -1.73
CA ALA A 275 2.81 -4.41 -1.98
C ALA A 275 4.30 -4.20 -1.72
N LEU A 276 4.86 -3.09 -2.21
CA LEU A 276 6.26 -2.73 -1.98
C LEU A 276 6.52 -2.57 -0.47
N ALA A 277 5.64 -1.86 0.24
CA ALA A 277 5.74 -1.71 1.68
C ALA A 277 5.67 -3.05 2.43
N ALA A 278 4.82 -3.99 2.00
CA ALA A 278 4.73 -5.33 2.59
C ALA A 278 6.02 -6.15 2.40
N LEU A 279 6.74 -5.92 1.30
CA LEU A 279 8.04 -6.52 0.98
C LEU A 279 9.23 -5.77 1.60
N GLY A 280 9.01 -4.67 2.32
CA GLY A 280 10.06 -3.81 2.88
C GLY A 280 10.80 -2.99 1.82
N ILE A 281 10.20 -2.78 0.64
CA ILE A 281 10.76 -2.00 -0.46
C ILE A 281 10.21 -0.57 -0.38
N ASN A 282 11.10 0.42 -0.37
CA ASN A 282 10.70 1.82 -0.31
C ASN A 282 10.27 2.32 -1.70
N ALA A 283 8.96 2.54 -1.89
CA ALA A 283 8.36 2.96 -3.15
C ALA A 283 8.80 4.36 -3.61
N ASP A 284 9.38 5.17 -2.72
CA ASP A 284 9.90 6.51 -3.01
C ASP A 284 11.36 6.52 -3.46
N THR A 285 12.18 5.57 -2.96
CA THR A 285 13.63 5.63 -3.16
C THR A 285 14.21 4.41 -3.90
N ASP A 286 13.44 3.35 -4.09
CA ASP A 286 13.93 2.19 -4.85
C ASP A 286 14.04 2.53 -6.34
N PRO A 287 15.23 2.45 -6.96
CA PRO A 287 15.46 2.90 -8.34
C PRO A 287 14.62 2.14 -9.38
N ARG A 288 14.13 0.96 -9.08
CA ARG A 288 13.23 0.20 -9.96
C ARG A 288 11.91 0.91 -10.18
N PHE A 289 11.44 1.65 -9.17
CA PHE A 289 10.14 2.31 -9.14
C PHE A 289 10.23 3.84 -9.26
N ILE A 290 11.30 4.34 -9.88
CA ILE A 290 11.50 5.74 -10.24
C ILE A 290 11.60 5.85 -11.77
N LYS A 291 10.70 6.61 -12.39
CA LYS A 291 10.70 6.90 -13.83
C LYS A 291 10.82 8.41 -14.05
N ASN A 292 11.81 8.82 -14.84
CA ASN A 292 12.10 10.24 -15.11
C ASN A 292 12.21 11.12 -13.84
N GLY A 293 12.71 10.55 -12.72
CA GLY A 293 12.83 11.25 -11.44
C GLY A 293 11.56 11.32 -10.62
N VAL A 294 10.48 10.65 -11.02
CA VAL A 294 9.22 10.55 -10.26
C VAL A 294 9.06 9.13 -9.74
N SER A 295 8.92 8.99 -8.43
CA SER A 295 8.71 7.69 -7.79
C SER A 295 7.25 7.22 -7.89
N ALA A 296 7.01 5.93 -7.65
CA ALA A 296 5.65 5.41 -7.52
C ALA A 296 4.89 6.08 -6.35
N PHE A 297 5.63 6.47 -5.32
CA PHE A 297 5.06 7.15 -4.16
C PHE A 297 4.73 8.62 -4.47
N ASP A 298 5.61 9.36 -5.19
CA ASP A 298 5.30 10.70 -5.69
C ASP A 298 4.04 10.69 -6.56
N ALA A 299 3.95 9.70 -7.47
CA ALA A 299 2.78 9.53 -8.33
C ALA A 299 1.49 9.34 -7.53
N LEU A 300 1.49 8.54 -6.45
CA LEU A 300 0.35 8.42 -5.53
C LEU A 300 -0.09 9.78 -5.00
N CYS A 301 0.87 10.59 -4.55
CA CYS A 301 0.60 11.89 -3.96
C CYS A 301 0.02 12.91 -4.96
N THR A 302 0.25 12.76 -6.27
CA THR A 302 -0.34 13.64 -7.30
C THR A 302 -1.87 13.55 -7.38
N PHE A 303 -2.46 12.46 -6.88
CA PHE A 303 -3.92 12.27 -6.84
C PHE A 303 -4.59 12.92 -5.62
N TYR A 304 -3.81 13.49 -4.71
CA TYR A 304 -4.35 14.16 -3.54
C TYR A 304 -5.23 15.35 -3.92
N VAL A 305 -6.29 15.55 -3.15
CA VAL A 305 -7.21 16.69 -3.26
C VAL A 305 -7.07 17.53 -2.00
N GLU A 306 -6.83 18.81 -2.16
CA GLU A 306 -6.68 19.74 -1.04
C GLU A 306 -7.88 19.68 -0.08
N GLY A 307 -7.60 19.61 1.21
CA GLY A 307 -8.62 19.44 2.25
C GLY A 307 -8.78 17.99 2.74
N GLY A 308 -8.09 17.05 2.13
CA GLY A 308 -8.04 15.62 2.50
C GLY A 308 -8.76 14.72 1.51
N GLY A 309 -8.14 13.58 1.19
CA GLY A 309 -8.65 12.58 0.29
C GLY A 309 -8.02 12.59 -1.10
N PHE A 310 -8.51 11.70 -1.96
CA PHE A 310 -7.93 11.44 -3.26
C PHE A 310 -8.99 11.38 -4.36
N ARG A 311 -8.54 11.57 -5.60
CA ARG A 311 -9.32 11.38 -6.83
C ARG A 311 -8.96 10.06 -7.49
N HIS A 312 -9.93 9.45 -8.17
CA HIS A 312 -9.75 8.19 -8.88
C HIS A 312 -8.79 8.35 -10.09
N THR A 313 -9.02 9.34 -10.93
CA THR A 313 -8.21 9.61 -12.14
C THR A 313 -7.52 10.97 -12.06
N PRO A 314 -6.46 11.24 -12.86
CA PRO A 314 -5.73 12.51 -12.81
C PRO A 314 -6.59 13.77 -12.98
N ALA A 315 -7.67 13.69 -13.77
CA ALA A 315 -8.62 14.78 -13.99
C ALA A 315 -9.90 14.65 -13.14
N GLY A 316 -9.97 13.67 -12.23
CA GLY A 316 -11.12 13.37 -11.40
C GLY A 316 -11.36 14.37 -10.27
N LYS A 317 -12.48 14.18 -9.58
CA LYS A 317 -12.80 14.87 -8.32
C LYS A 317 -12.52 13.95 -7.15
N LEU A 318 -12.64 14.47 -5.93
CA LEU A 318 -12.59 13.68 -4.70
C LEU A 318 -13.52 12.46 -4.82
N ASP A 319 -12.97 11.29 -4.55
CA ASP A 319 -13.65 10.00 -4.64
C ASP A 319 -13.46 9.20 -3.35
N GLY A 320 -14.50 8.53 -2.88
CA GLY A 320 -14.47 7.82 -1.60
C GLY A 320 -13.58 6.58 -1.65
N MET A 321 -13.68 5.76 -2.71
CA MET A 321 -12.89 4.55 -2.87
C MET A 321 -11.40 4.89 -3.08
N ALA A 322 -11.11 5.87 -3.94
CA ALA A 322 -9.77 6.40 -4.13
C ALA A 322 -9.17 6.91 -2.81
N THR A 323 -9.99 7.55 -1.97
CA THR A 323 -9.55 8.11 -0.69
C THR A 323 -9.20 7.03 0.32
N GLU A 324 -10.04 6.00 0.50
CA GLU A 324 -9.72 4.91 1.43
C GLU A 324 -8.50 4.10 0.97
N GLN A 325 -8.37 3.85 -0.36
CA GLN A 325 -7.23 3.13 -0.91
C GLN A 325 -5.92 3.94 -0.86
N GLY A 326 -5.95 5.20 -1.24
CA GLY A 326 -4.81 6.10 -1.10
C GLY A 326 -4.36 6.21 0.35
N TYR A 327 -5.31 6.29 1.30
CA TYR A 327 -4.98 6.38 2.72
C TYR A 327 -4.35 5.12 3.29
N TYR A 328 -4.88 3.93 2.97
CA TYR A 328 -4.23 2.71 3.47
C TYR A 328 -2.87 2.47 2.82
N ALA A 329 -2.65 2.90 1.56
CA ALA A 329 -1.34 2.84 0.92
C ALA A 329 -0.32 3.76 1.61
N LEU A 330 -0.71 5.00 1.95
CA LEU A 330 0.10 5.88 2.79
C LEU A 330 0.39 5.24 4.16
N THR A 331 -0.64 4.63 4.78
CA THR A 331 -0.49 3.93 6.05
C THR A 331 0.50 2.78 5.96
N ALA A 332 0.44 1.97 4.90
CA ALA A 332 1.40 0.89 4.64
C ALA A 332 2.83 1.42 4.50
N TYR A 333 3.00 2.49 3.74
CA TYR A 333 4.29 3.15 3.52
C TYR A 333 4.90 3.69 4.81
N PHE A 334 4.16 4.48 5.59
CA PHE A 334 4.67 5.02 6.85
C PHE A 334 4.95 3.92 7.88
N ARG A 335 4.12 2.88 7.93
CA ARG A 335 4.37 1.72 8.80
C ARG A 335 5.70 1.02 8.45
N MET A 336 5.98 0.86 7.16
CA MET A 336 7.26 0.31 6.69
C MET A 336 8.44 1.21 7.11
N LEU A 337 8.35 2.53 6.91
CA LEU A 337 9.39 3.47 7.33
C LEU A 337 9.65 3.43 8.85
N ASP A 338 8.59 3.28 9.64
CA ASP A 338 8.66 3.16 11.10
C ASP A 338 9.13 1.78 11.60
N GLY A 339 9.40 0.83 10.70
CA GLY A 339 9.76 -0.56 11.06
C GLY A 339 8.63 -1.33 11.74
N LYS A 340 7.36 -0.92 11.56
CA LYS A 340 6.17 -1.59 12.06
C LYS A 340 5.78 -2.76 11.14
N THR A 341 4.92 -3.67 11.65
CA THR A 341 4.36 -4.76 10.85
C THR A 341 3.61 -4.25 9.62
N ALA A 342 3.64 -5.00 8.50
CA ALA A 342 2.92 -4.66 7.28
C ALA A 342 1.42 -4.38 7.54
N LEU A 343 0.75 -3.68 6.61
CA LEU A 343 -0.62 -3.19 6.78
C LEU A 343 -1.59 -4.27 7.30
N TYR A 344 -1.53 -5.45 6.72
CA TYR A 344 -2.43 -6.56 7.06
C TYR A 344 -1.85 -7.55 8.09
N ASN A 345 -0.62 -7.40 8.53
CA ASN A 345 -0.07 -8.20 9.62
C ASN A 345 -0.43 -7.55 10.97
N MET A 346 -1.39 -8.12 11.67
CA MET A 346 -1.97 -7.62 12.93
C MET A 346 -1.69 -8.55 14.11
N THR A 347 -0.65 -9.41 13.98
CA THR A 347 -0.18 -10.31 15.05
C THR A 347 0.66 -9.59 16.08
#